data_7939c11959672583090f109df8d4479a
#
_entry.id   7939c11959672583090f109df8d4479a
#
_cell.length_a   1.000
_cell.length_b   1.000
_cell.length_c   1.000
_cell.angle_alpha   90.00
_cell.angle_beta   90.00
_cell.angle_gamma   90.00
#
_symmetry.space_group_name_H-M   'P 1'
#
loop_
_entity.id
_entity.type
_entity.pdbx_description
1 polymer ?
#
loop_
_entity_poly.entity_id
_entity_poly.type
_entity_poly.pdbx_seq_one_letter_code
_entity_poly.pdbx_strand_id
1 'polypeptide(L)'
;FSFFIPRLVIFLKKLFVEEKDTYISKPKYLDMQVISVSSIALKATKKETIHLYDNASEVLSHAIMLHRHRYLGRTDISSVVKESTDIIELNIDDFYQTRIKSLYGDIIDYSTIFINELDSEKKNYLYELRIACRDIAEAVKNTKELQQNISRYLLSNNDYIKNEYNYIREAIAKTINTINEIKNSKDELDVLSKAELLKDYLKSLDVIATGRIDVLIREKRIDKKMATTLLNDSSHAYNVINKLISVAKVLWI
;
A
#
# COMPACT_ATOMS: atom_id res chain seq x y z
N PHE A 1 -35.99 24.56 -30.16
CA PHE A 1 -36.16 23.43 -29.21
C PHE A 1 -34.87 22.61 -28.98
N SER A 2 -33.91 22.61 -29.90
CA SER A 2 -32.67 21.78 -29.80
C SER A 2 -31.61 22.32 -28.83
N PHE A 3 -31.63 23.58 -28.42
CA PHE A 3 -30.61 24.19 -27.55
C PHE A 3 -30.83 23.97 -26.05
N PHE A 4 -32.03 23.55 -25.65
CA PHE A 4 -32.37 23.35 -24.22
C PHE A 4 -32.01 21.95 -23.72
N ILE A 5 -31.94 20.95 -24.57
CA ILE A 5 -31.72 19.55 -24.22
C ILE A 5 -30.33 19.32 -23.57
N PRO A 6 -29.21 19.86 -24.12
CA PRO A 6 -27.90 19.63 -23.48
C PRO A 6 -27.76 20.28 -22.09
N ARG A 7 -28.37 21.47 -21.90
CA ARG A 7 -28.38 22.15 -20.59
C ARG A 7 -29.24 21.42 -19.54
N LEU A 8 -30.37 20.88 -19.98
CA LEU A 8 -31.25 20.08 -19.12
C LEU A 8 -30.58 18.77 -18.72
N VAL A 9 -29.86 18.10 -19.64
CA VAL A 9 -29.09 16.90 -19.37
C VAL A 9 -27.93 17.16 -18.37
N ILE A 10 -27.23 18.30 -18.54
CA ILE A 10 -26.17 18.71 -17.58
C ILE A 10 -26.77 19.05 -16.22
N PHE A 11 -27.92 19.70 -16.18
CA PHE A 11 -28.64 20.04 -14.94
C PHE A 11 -29.18 18.78 -14.25
N LEU A 12 -29.76 17.85 -15.00
CA LEU A 12 -30.22 16.57 -14.46
C LEU A 12 -29.05 15.69 -14.00
N LYS A 13 -27.92 15.66 -14.72
CA LYS A 13 -26.69 15.00 -14.23
C LYS A 13 -26.11 15.62 -12.95
N LYS A 14 -26.37 16.90 -12.68
CA LYS A 14 -26.01 17.55 -11.40
C LYS A 14 -27.03 17.28 -10.28
N LEU A 15 -28.29 17.05 -10.62
CA LEU A 15 -29.37 16.72 -9.65
C LEU A 15 -29.40 15.24 -9.31
N PHE A 16 -29.12 14.38 -10.27
CA PHE A 16 -28.83 12.95 -10.07
C PHE A 16 -27.30 12.80 -9.99
N VAL A 17 -26.69 13.34 -8.91
CA VAL A 17 -25.48 12.74 -8.38
C VAL A 17 -25.93 11.33 -8.06
N GLU A 18 -25.59 10.36 -8.91
CA GLU A 18 -25.58 8.96 -8.50
C GLU A 18 -24.84 8.97 -7.16
N GLU A 19 -25.57 8.66 -6.09
CA GLU A 19 -24.92 8.16 -4.88
C GLU A 19 -24.09 6.98 -5.40
N LYS A 20 -22.80 7.22 -5.67
CA LYS A 20 -21.86 6.12 -5.79
C LYS A 20 -22.08 5.35 -4.52
N ASP A 21 -22.62 4.15 -4.64
CA ASP A 21 -22.58 3.16 -3.57
C ASP A 21 -21.12 3.04 -3.15
N THR A 22 -20.72 3.92 -2.24
CA THR A 22 -19.36 3.93 -1.69
C THR A 22 -19.32 2.70 -0.82
N TYR A 23 -18.80 1.61 -1.40
CA TYR A 23 -18.61 0.36 -0.67
C TYR A 23 -17.65 0.62 0.49
N ILE A 24 -18.22 0.86 1.66
CA ILE A 24 -17.44 0.99 2.91
C ILE A 24 -17.09 -0.41 3.37
N SER A 25 -15.81 -0.69 3.50
CA SER A 25 -15.32 -1.96 3.99
C SER A 25 -15.76 -2.16 5.45
N LYS A 26 -16.47 -3.25 5.73
CA LYS A 26 -16.93 -3.58 7.08
C LYS A 26 -15.96 -4.55 7.74
N PRO A 27 -15.80 -4.48 9.08
CA PRO A 27 -15.03 -5.45 9.83
C PRO A 27 -15.55 -6.88 9.61
N LYS A 28 -14.63 -7.83 9.47
CA LYS A 28 -14.95 -9.26 9.29
C LYS A 28 -14.82 -10.07 10.58
N TYR A 29 -13.93 -9.63 11.47
CA TYR A 29 -13.52 -10.43 12.63
C TYR A 29 -13.83 -9.76 13.96
N LEU A 30 -14.25 -8.47 13.98
CA LEU A 30 -14.59 -7.74 15.20
C LEU A 30 -16.00 -8.11 15.65
N ASP A 31 -16.12 -9.01 16.62
CA ASP A 31 -17.39 -9.47 17.16
C ASP A 31 -17.57 -8.95 18.60
N MET A 32 -18.62 -8.15 18.79
CA MET A 32 -18.97 -7.58 20.10
C MET A 32 -19.44 -8.63 21.11
N GLN A 33 -19.90 -9.81 20.68
CA GLN A 33 -20.36 -10.87 21.57
C GLN A 33 -19.21 -11.52 22.35
N VAL A 34 -18.02 -11.55 21.77
CA VAL A 34 -16.82 -12.16 22.39
C VAL A 34 -15.88 -11.15 23.05
N ILE A 35 -16.21 -9.88 23.05
CA ILE A 35 -15.33 -8.79 23.53
C ILE A 35 -15.00 -8.91 25.02
N SER A 36 -15.90 -9.52 25.80
CA SER A 36 -15.69 -9.78 27.24
C SER A 36 -14.58 -10.81 27.50
N VAL A 37 -14.18 -11.59 26.48
CA VAL A 37 -13.04 -12.51 26.57
C VAL A 37 -11.84 -11.86 25.90
N SER A 38 -11.09 -11.07 26.66
CA SER A 38 -10.00 -10.21 26.15
C SER A 38 -8.97 -10.94 25.28
N SER A 39 -8.67 -12.21 25.55
CA SER A 39 -7.78 -13.03 24.73
C SER A 39 -8.35 -13.38 23.35
N ILE A 40 -9.68 -13.55 23.24
CA ILE A 40 -10.38 -13.77 21.97
C ILE A 40 -10.48 -12.44 21.22
N ALA A 41 -10.81 -11.36 21.90
CA ALA A 41 -10.88 -10.03 21.35
C ALA A 41 -9.52 -9.58 20.75
N LEU A 42 -8.41 -9.88 21.43
CA LEU A 42 -7.05 -9.63 20.91
C LEU A 42 -6.75 -10.41 19.62
N LYS A 43 -7.13 -11.71 19.57
CA LYS A 43 -7.01 -12.52 18.35
C LYS A 43 -7.87 -11.98 17.21
N ALA A 44 -9.08 -11.52 17.50
CA ALA A 44 -9.98 -10.89 16.54
C ALA A 44 -9.34 -9.60 15.98
N THR A 45 -8.75 -8.77 16.84
CA THR A 45 -8.03 -7.55 16.45
C THR A 45 -6.85 -7.87 15.53
N LYS A 46 -6.04 -8.90 15.84
CA LYS A 46 -4.96 -9.35 14.93
C LYS A 46 -5.50 -9.75 13.55
N LYS A 47 -6.57 -10.54 13.51
CA LYS A 47 -7.18 -10.99 12.25
C LYS A 47 -7.72 -9.80 11.43
N GLU A 48 -8.32 -8.82 12.09
CA GLU A 48 -8.80 -7.62 11.41
C GLU A 48 -7.67 -6.74 10.90
N THR A 49 -6.56 -6.65 11.66
CA THR A 49 -5.34 -5.97 11.18
C THR A 49 -4.77 -6.64 9.92
N ILE A 50 -4.80 -7.98 9.84
CA ILE A 50 -4.42 -8.72 8.63
C ILE A 50 -5.39 -8.41 7.48
N HIS A 51 -6.69 -8.34 7.74
CA HIS A 51 -7.69 -7.95 6.74
C HIS A 51 -7.47 -6.53 6.24
N LEU A 52 -7.12 -5.59 7.12
CA LEU A 52 -6.75 -4.22 6.75
C LEU A 52 -5.49 -4.21 5.84
N TYR A 53 -4.47 -5.01 6.16
CA TYR A 53 -3.29 -5.17 5.32
C TYR A 53 -3.63 -5.74 3.94
N ASP A 54 -4.49 -6.76 3.87
CA ASP A 54 -4.90 -7.37 2.60
C ASP A 54 -5.63 -6.35 1.69
N ASN A 55 -6.50 -5.50 2.25
CA ASN A 55 -7.13 -4.39 1.51
C ASN A 55 -6.09 -3.35 1.06
N ALA A 56 -5.18 -2.97 1.93
CA ALA A 56 -4.14 -2.00 1.60
C ALA A 56 -3.21 -2.52 0.51
N SER A 57 -2.78 -3.78 0.57
CA SER A 57 -1.89 -4.37 -0.43
C SER A 57 -2.50 -4.40 -1.84
N GLU A 58 -3.83 -4.53 -1.96
CA GLU A 58 -4.54 -4.40 -3.23
C GLU A 58 -4.48 -2.96 -3.77
N VAL A 59 -4.77 -1.98 -2.91
CA VAL A 59 -4.70 -0.56 -3.27
C VAL A 59 -3.27 -0.17 -3.67
N LEU A 60 -2.26 -0.60 -2.90
CA LEU A 60 -0.85 -0.36 -3.18
C LEU A 60 -0.43 -0.96 -4.53
N SER A 61 -0.89 -2.17 -4.86
CA SER A 61 -0.61 -2.82 -6.13
C SER A 61 -1.17 -2.02 -7.31
N HIS A 62 -2.42 -1.59 -7.23
CA HIS A 62 -3.05 -0.77 -8.27
C HIS A 62 -2.37 0.61 -8.37
N ALA A 63 -1.97 1.21 -7.24
CA ALA A 63 -1.26 2.50 -7.24
C ALA A 63 0.07 2.46 -8.00
N ILE A 64 0.75 1.31 -8.02
CA ILE A 64 1.95 1.09 -8.82
C ILE A 64 1.66 0.49 -10.21
N MET A 65 0.43 0.60 -10.71
CA MET A 65 0.01 0.09 -12.02
C MET A 65 0.26 -1.41 -12.21
N LEU A 66 -0.07 -2.20 -11.17
CA LEU A 66 0.02 -3.66 -11.19
C LEU A 66 -1.23 -4.27 -10.59
N HIS A 67 -1.68 -5.40 -11.13
CA HIS A 67 -2.67 -6.25 -10.49
C HIS A 67 -1.97 -7.25 -9.57
N ARG A 68 -2.33 -7.27 -8.29
CA ARG A 68 -1.69 -8.10 -7.27
C ARG A 68 -1.58 -9.59 -7.68
N HIS A 69 -2.63 -10.16 -8.25
CA HIS A 69 -2.67 -11.56 -8.70
C HIS A 69 -1.65 -11.88 -9.80
N ARG A 70 -1.14 -10.89 -10.53
CA ARG A 70 -0.16 -11.12 -11.62
C ARG A 70 1.24 -11.38 -11.12
N TYR A 71 1.58 -10.95 -9.92
CA TYR A 71 2.95 -11.09 -9.39
C TYR A 71 3.04 -11.89 -8.08
N LEU A 72 1.96 -12.08 -7.32
CA LEU A 72 2.00 -12.90 -6.11
C LEU A 72 2.40 -14.34 -6.42
N GLY A 73 3.37 -14.87 -5.65
CA GLY A 73 3.90 -16.21 -5.82
C GLY A 73 4.78 -16.41 -7.05
N ARG A 74 5.16 -15.32 -7.75
CA ARG A 74 6.07 -15.38 -8.90
C ARG A 74 7.51 -15.04 -8.50
N THR A 75 8.47 -15.72 -9.13
CA THR A 75 9.90 -15.46 -8.96
C THR A 75 10.39 -14.33 -9.85
N ASP A 76 9.84 -14.19 -11.07
CA ASP A 76 10.21 -13.14 -12.03
C ASP A 76 9.21 -12.00 -12.02
N ILE A 77 9.29 -11.16 -10.99
CA ILE A 77 8.48 -9.94 -10.86
C ILE A 77 8.97 -8.84 -11.81
N SER A 78 10.26 -8.84 -12.16
CA SER A 78 10.84 -7.86 -13.07
C SER A 78 10.18 -7.90 -14.46
N SER A 79 9.96 -9.09 -15.02
CA SER A 79 9.25 -9.25 -16.30
C SER A 79 7.79 -8.80 -16.18
N VAL A 80 7.08 -9.17 -15.09
CA VAL A 80 5.71 -8.72 -14.87
C VAL A 80 5.59 -7.19 -14.85
N VAL A 81 6.54 -6.51 -14.20
CA VAL A 81 6.57 -5.03 -14.12
C VAL A 81 6.80 -4.42 -15.51
N LYS A 82 7.75 -4.94 -16.27
CA LYS A 82 8.09 -4.43 -17.62
C LYS A 82 6.96 -4.63 -18.62
N GLU A 83 6.25 -5.75 -18.55
CA GLU A 83 5.13 -6.07 -19.42
C GLU A 83 3.83 -5.32 -19.06
N SER A 84 3.70 -4.86 -17.80
CA SER A 84 2.53 -4.15 -17.31
C SER A 84 2.62 -2.66 -17.64
N THR A 85 2.12 -2.26 -18.79
CA THR A 85 2.16 -0.88 -19.31
C THR A 85 0.80 -0.16 -19.22
N ASP A 86 -0.26 -0.86 -18.85
CA ASP A 86 -1.60 -0.29 -18.76
C ASP A 86 -1.73 0.65 -17.56
N ILE A 87 -2.46 1.75 -17.77
CA ILE A 87 -2.77 2.68 -16.68
C ILE A 87 -4.02 2.18 -15.96
N ILE A 88 -3.88 1.97 -14.65
CA ILE A 88 -5.00 1.61 -13.79
C ILE A 88 -5.58 2.88 -13.19
N GLU A 89 -6.82 3.23 -13.57
CA GLU A 89 -7.53 4.34 -12.96
C GLU A 89 -7.98 3.96 -11.55
N LEU A 90 -7.43 4.64 -10.57
CA LEU A 90 -7.72 4.41 -9.17
C LEU A 90 -7.81 5.75 -8.43
N ASN A 91 -8.93 6.00 -7.75
CA ASN A 91 -9.05 7.10 -6.80
C ASN A 91 -8.56 6.63 -5.43
N ILE A 92 -7.28 6.85 -5.14
CA ILE A 92 -6.67 6.43 -3.85
C ILE A 92 -7.36 7.10 -2.67
N ASP A 93 -7.79 8.35 -2.78
CA ASP A 93 -8.48 9.05 -1.68
C ASP A 93 -9.80 8.37 -1.31
N ASP A 94 -10.58 7.99 -2.31
CA ASP A 94 -11.84 7.28 -2.10
C ASP A 94 -11.61 5.91 -1.44
N PHE A 95 -10.68 5.12 -1.99
CA PHE A 95 -10.30 3.83 -1.40
C PHE A 95 -9.73 3.96 0.01
N TYR A 96 -8.92 5.00 0.24
CA TYR A 96 -8.39 5.27 1.57
C TYR A 96 -9.51 5.55 2.57
N GLN A 97 -10.47 6.42 2.23
CA GLN A 97 -11.58 6.77 3.15
C GLN A 97 -12.51 5.58 3.40
N THR A 98 -12.87 4.85 2.34
CA THR A 98 -13.91 3.81 2.39
C THR A 98 -13.40 2.44 2.83
N ARG A 99 -12.14 2.10 2.55
CA ARG A 99 -11.61 0.75 2.81
C ARG A 99 -10.51 0.69 3.87
N ILE A 100 -9.74 1.75 4.05
CA ILE A 100 -8.62 1.76 4.97
C ILE A 100 -8.96 2.49 6.26
N LYS A 101 -9.35 3.76 6.15
CA LYS A 101 -9.61 4.62 7.32
C LYS A 101 -10.79 4.12 8.14
N SER A 102 -11.85 3.65 7.48
CA SER A 102 -13.02 3.08 8.19
C SER A 102 -12.61 1.87 9.02
N LEU A 103 -11.99 0.84 8.40
CA LEU A 103 -11.52 -0.35 9.13
C LEU A 103 -10.51 -0.02 10.23
N TYR A 104 -9.60 0.91 9.97
CA TYR A 104 -8.67 1.38 10.99
C TYR A 104 -9.40 1.98 12.20
N GLY A 105 -10.41 2.82 11.97
CA GLY A 105 -11.26 3.37 13.03
C GLY A 105 -11.94 2.27 13.83
N ASP A 106 -12.60 1.32 13.16
CA ASP A 106 -13.29 0.19 13.79
C ASP A 106 -12.34 -0.66 14.68
N ILE A 107 -11.10 -0.90 14.22
CA ILE A 107 -10.09 -1.62 15.01
C ILE A 107 -9.72 -0.84 16.28
N ILE A 108 -9.51 0.47 16.17
CA ILE A 108 -9.17 1.32 17.32
C ILE A 108 -10.31 1.32 18.33
N ASP A 109 -11.54 1.55 17.87
CA ASP A 109 -12.72 1.60 18.72
C ASP A 109 -12.94 0.27 19.45
N TYR A 110 -12.96 -0.84 18.71
CA TYR A 110 -13.10 -2.18 19.28
C TYR A 110 -12.02 -2.50 20.31
N SER A 111 -10.75 -2.24 19.99
CA SER A 111 -9.63 -2.54 20.87
C SER A 111 -9.59 -1.69 22.14
N THR A 112 -10.22 -0.52 22.11
CA THR A 112 -10.29 0.40 23.29
C THR A 112 -11.21 -0.16 24.38
N ILE A 113 -12.19 -0.98 24.02
CA ILE A 113 -13.17 -1.51 24.99
C ILE A 113 -12.53 -2.49 25.97
N PHE A 114 -11.64 -3.38 25.50
CA PHE A 114 -11.08 -4.46 26.32
C PHE A 114 -9.62 -4.24 26.80
N ILE A 115 -8.98 -3.12 26.40
CA ILE A 115 -7.54 -2.90 26.67
C ILE A 115 -7.21 -2.96 28.18
N ASN A 116 -8.12 -2.51 29.05
CA ASN A 116 -7.88 -2.47 30.49
C ASN A 116 -7.93 -3.86 31.15
N GLU A 117 -8.50 -4.85 30.48
CA GLU A 117 -8.60 -6.23 30.94
C GLU A 117 -7.39 -7.09 30.54
N LEU A 118 -6.45 -6.52 29.76
CA LEU A 118 -5.23 -7.19 29.34
C LEU A 118 -4.13 -7.05 30.37
N ASP A 119 -3.33 -8.13 30.53
CA ASP A 119 -2.02 -8.06 31.19
C ASP A 119 -1.04 -7.18 30.39
N SER A 120 0.09 -6.85 31.01
CA SER A 120 1.07 -5.90 30.42
C SER A 120 1.64 -6.40 29.08
N GLU A 121 1.90 -7.69 28.92
CA GLU A 121 2.44 -8.27 27.70
C GLU A 121 1.43 -8.15 26.55
N LYS A 122 0.20 -8.59 26.77
CA LYS A 122 -0.87 -8.51 25.78
C LYS A 122 -1.27 -7.06 25.45
N LYS A 123 -1.18 -6.16 26.44
CA LYS A 123 -1.41 -4.72 26.22
C LYS A 123 -0.34 -4.13 25.31
N ASN A 124 0.93 -4.47 25.49
CA ASN A 124 2.00 -4.04 24.59
C ASN A 124 1.78 -4.56 23.17
N TYR A 125 1.43 -5.85 23.03
CA TYR A 125 1.12 -6.42 21.72
C TYR A 125 -0.08 -5.74 21.05
N LEU A 126 -1.13 -5.37 21.80
CA LEU A 126 -2.24 -4.59 21.26
C LEU A 126 -1.79 -3.20 20.75
N TYR A 127 -0.87 -2.54 21.46
CA TYR A 127 -0.29 -1.28 20.97
C TYR A 127 0.50 -1.48 19.67
N GLU A 128 1.27 -2.55 19.56
CA GLU A 128 1.98 -2.90 18.32
C GLU A 128 1.00 -3.14 17.15
N LEU A 129 -0.12 -3.83 17.36
CA LEU A 129 -1.17 -3.99 16.36
C LEU A 129 -1.77 -2.64 15.93
N ARG A 130 -2.01 -1.71 16.86
CA ARG A 130 -2.50 -0.36 16.54
C ARG A 130 -1.47 0.44 15.74
N ILE A 131 -0.18 0.31 16.06
CA ILE A 131 0.91 0.91 15.30
C ILE A 131 0.93 0.32 13.89
N ALA A 132 0.80 -1.01 13.74
CA ALA A 132 0.71 -1.66 12.44
C ALA A 132 -0.48 -1.14 11.61
N CYS A 133 -1.66 -0.95 12.21
CA CYS A 133 -2.81 -0.35 11.51
C CYS A 133 -2.51 1.07 11.01
N ARG A 134 -1.87 1.90 11.85
CA ARG A 134 -1.43 3.24 11.43
C ARG A 134 -0.41 3.18 10.29
N ASP A 135 0.58 2.29 10.38
CA ASP A 135 1.61 2.13 9.38
C ASP A 135 1.03 1.66 8.03
N ILE A 136 0.01 0.79 8.05
CA ILE A 136 -0.75 0.41 6.85
C ILE A 136 -1.43 1.63 6.22
N ALA A 137 -2.12 2.44 7.03
CA ALA A 137 -2.82 3.63 6.56
C ALA A 137 -1.84 4.68 5.97
N GLU A 138 -0.68 4.87 6.60
CA GLU A 138 0.37 5.78 6.12
C GLU A 138 1.02 5.26 4.83
N ALA A 139 1.24 3.94 4.68
CA ALA A 139 1.75 3.36 3.44
C ALA A 139 0.82 3.69 2.26
N VAL A 140 -0.50 3.54 2.43
CA VAL A 140 -1.47 3.90 1.37
C VAL A 140 -1.43 5.40 1.04
N LYS A 141 -1.32 6.27 2.05
CA LYS A 141 -1.20 7.72 1.79
C LYS A 141 0.05 8.09 1.00
N ASN A 142 1.20 7.47 1.32
CA ASN A 142 2.45 7.74 0.62
C ASN A 142 2.43 7.32 -0.86
N THR A 143 1.53 6.40 -1.26
CA THR A 143 1.43 5.98 -2.67
C THR A 143 0.65 6.94 -3.55
N LYS A 144 -0.10 7.89 -3.00
CA LYS A 144 -0.90 8.84 -3.80
C LYS A 144 -0.02 9.67 -4.74
N GLU A 145 1.07 10.25 -4.23
CA GLU A 145 2.00 11.02 -5.05
C GLU A 145 2.74 10.12 -6.05
N LEU A 146 3.14 8.92 -5.61
CA LEU A 146 3.76 7.92 -6.47
C LEU A 146 2.88 7.55 -7.66
N GLN A 147 1.58 7.33 -7.46
CA GLN A 147 0.64 6.94 -8.52
C GLN A 147 0.66 7.91 -9.70
N GLN A 148 0.60 9.22 -9.41
CA GLN A 148 0.56 10.25 -10.46
C GLN A 148 1.83 10.25 -11.31
N ASN A 149 2.98 10.13 -10.67
CA ASN A 149 4.26 10.15 -11.36
C ASN A 149 4.56 8.82 -12.04
N ILE A 150 4.20 7.68 -11.45
CA ILE A 150 4.27 6.36 -12.11
C ILE A 150 3.45 6.37 -13.40
N SER A 151 2.18 6.83 -13.36
CA SER A 151 1.33 6.93 -14.55
C SER A 151 1.97 7.80 -15.63
N ARG A 152 2.50 8.97 -15.25
CA ARG A 152 3.15 9.90 -16.16
C ARG A 152 4.38 9.29 -16.83
N TYR A 153 5.27 8.70 -16.03
CA TYR A 153 6.56 8.25 -16.53
C TYR A 153 6.51 6.85 -17.17
N LEU A 154 5.48 6.08 -16.90
CA LEU A 154 5.21 4.83 -17.62
C LEU A 154 4.95 5.09 -19.11
N LEU A 155 4.32 6.23 -19.43
CA LEU A 155 4.06 6.70 -20.79
C LEU A 155 5.17 7.58 -21.39
N SER A 156 6.28 7.78 -20.66
CA SER A 156 7.37 8.64 -21.12
C SER A 156 8.14 8.02 -22.28
N ASN A 157 8.57 8.87 -23.22
CA ASN A 157 9.53 8.49 -24.28
C ASN A 157 10.99 8.46 -23.78
N ASN A 158 11.25 8.88 -22.53
CA ASN A 158 12.56 8.80 -21.93
C ASN A 158 12.70 7.48 -21.17
N ASP A 159 13.43 6.54 -21.76
CA ASP A 159 13.61 5.19 -21.21
C ASP A 159 14.37 5.19 -19.87
N TYR A 160 15.25 6.16 -19.62
CA TYR A 160 15.99 6.23 -18.37
C TYR A 160 15.07 6.50 -17.19
N ILE A 161 14.21 7.52 -17.27
CA ILE A 161 13.25 7.80 -16.19
C ILE A 161 12.20 6.69 -16.06
N LYS A 162 11.73 6.12 -17.18
CA LYS A 162 10.82 4.98 -17.19
C LYS A 162 11.41 3.78 -16.44
N ASN A 163 12.68 3.48 -16.65
CA ASN A 163 13.38 2.39 -15.95
C ASN A 163 13.49 2.64 -14.44
N GLU A 164 13.75 3.89 -14.01
CA GLU A 164 13.75 4.22 -12.57
C GLU A 164 12.39 4.02 -11.92
N TYR A 165 11.29 4.40 -12.60
CA TYR A 165 9.94 4.13 -12.09
C TYR A 165 9.57 2.66 -12.14
N ASN A 166 10.03 1.89 -13.11
CA ASN A 166 9.87 0.43 -13.10
C ASN A 166 10.63 -0.20 -11.92
N TYR A 167 11.79 0.34 -11.57
CA TYR A 167 12.54 -0.10 -10.39
C TYR A 167 11.79 0.15 -9.09
N ILE A 168 11.16 1.32 -8.92
CA ILE A 168 10.29 1.62 -7.78
C ILE A 168 9.11 0.66 -7.72
N ARG A 169 8.41 0.44 -8.84
CA ARG A 169 7.28 -0.50 -8.96
C ARG A 169 7.70 -1.91 -8.57
N GLU A 170 8.84 -2.36 -9.07
CA GLU A 170 9.40 -3.69 -8.80
C GLU A 170 9.73 -3.87 -7.31
N ALA A 171 10.37 -2.89 -6.68
CA ALA A 171 10.74 -2.96 -5.27
C ALA A 171 9.49 -3.06 -4.35
N ILE A 172 8.44 -2.29 -4.63
CA ILE A 172 7.18 -2.36 -3.88
C ILE A 172 6.49 -3.71 -4.13
N ALA A 173 6.42 -4.19 -5.38
CA ALA A 173 5.80 -5.47 -5.72
C ALA A 173 6.56 -6.66 -5.09
N LYS A 174 7.89 -6.66 -5.13
CA LYS A 174 8.74 -7.65 -4.45
C LYS A 174 8.49 -7.65 -2.95
N THR A 175 8.39 -6.47 -2.33
CA THR A 175 8.08 -6.35 -0.90
C THR A 175 6.75 -7.01 -0.56
N ILE A 176 5.67 -6.69 -1.29
CA ILE A 176 4.34 -7.28 -1.05
C ILE A 176 4.37 -8.80 -1.29
N ASN A 177 5.06 -9.26 -2.34
CA ASN A 177 5.21 -10.70 -2.62
C ASN A 177 5.96 -11.43 -1.51
N THR A 178 7.11 -10.91 -1.07
CA THR A 178 7.91 -11.50 0.01
C THR A 178 7.14 -11.55 1.33
N ILE A 179 6.37 -10.49 1.67
CA ILE A 179 5.49 -10.51 2.84
C ILE A 179 4.40 -11.57 2.70
N ASN A 180 3.83 -11.75 1.50
CA ASN A 180 2.87 -12.84 1.26
C ASN A 180 3.50 -14.23 1.42
N GLU A 181 4.74 -14.41 1.03
CA GLU A 181 5.48 -15.66 1.25
C GLU A 181 5.75 -15.89 2.75
N ILE A 182 6.18 -14.86 3.49
CA ILE A 182 6.35 -14.90 4.96
C ILE A 182 5.03 -15.29 5.63
N LYS A 183 3.91 -14.66 5.26
CA LYS A 183 2.57 -14.95 5.78
C LYS A 183 2.17 -16.43 5.61
N ASN A 184 2.63 -17.08 4.55
CA ASN A 184 2.27 -18.47 4.21
C ASN A 184 3.36 -19.48 4.59
N SER A 185 4.54 -19.05 5.04
CA SER A 185 5.62 -19.94 5.47
C SER A 185 5.32 -20.55 6.83
N LYS A 186 5.77 -21.81 6.99
CA LYS A 186 5.77 -22.52 8.28
C LYS A 186 7.20 -22.77 8.80
N ASP A 187 8.19 -22.36 8.03
CA ASP A 187 9.60 -22.52 8.31
C ASP A 187 10.17 -21.20 8.82
N GLU A 188 10.62 -21.18 10.07
CA GLU A 188 11.19 -20.02 10.73
C GLU A 188 12.46 -19.51 10.05
N LEU A 189 13.32 -20.41 9.54
CA LEU A 189 14.53 -20.02 8.82
C LEU A 189 14.20 -19.35 7.47
N ASP A 190 13.17 -19.85 6.79
CA ASP A 190 12.67 -19.24 5.56
C ASP A 190 12.12 -17.82 5.84
N VAL A 191 11.35 -17.64 6.93
CA VAL A 191 10.84 -16.34 7.37
C VAL A 191 11.99 -15.35 7.64
N LEU A 192 13.02 -15.78 8.39
CA LEU A 192 14.18 -14.93 8.70
C LEU A 192 14.96 -14.54 7.43
N SER A 193 15.19 -15.48 6.51
CA SER A 193 15.84 -15.22 5.23
C SER A 193 15.08 -14.18 4.40
N LYS A 194 13.76 -14.31 4.33
CA LYS A 194 12.89 -13.36 3.62
C LYS A 194 12.84 -11.98 4.30
N ALA A 195 12.92 -11.93 5.62
CA ALA A 195 13.00 -10.67 6.36
C ALA A 195 14.29 -9.88 6.03
N GLU A 196 15.41 -10.56 5.76
CA GLU A 196 16.64 -9.89 5.29
C GLU A 196 16.48 -9.35 3.86
N LEU A 197 15.84 -10.11 2.94
CA LEU A 197 15.54 -9.63 1.59
C LEU A 197 14.71 -8.34 1.59
N LEU A 198 13.77 -8.20 2.51
CA LEU A 198 12.98 -6.97 2.65
C LEU A 198 13.87 -5.75 2.95
N LYS A 199 14.91 -5.92 3.78
CA LYS A 199 15.87 -4.84 4.08
C LYS A 199 16.70 -4.46 2.85
N ASP A 200 17.04 -5.42 1.99
CA ASP A 200 17.80 -5.15 0.78
C ASP A 200 16.95 -4.40 -0.26
N TYR A 201 15.66 -4.72 -0.39
CA TYR A 201 14.74 -3.94 -1.24
C TYR A 201 14.66 -2.48 -0.76
N LEU A 202 14.59 -2.26 0.55
CA LEU A 202 14.57 -0.92 1.13
C LEU A 202 15.84 -0.12 0.78
N LYS A 203 17.03 -0.71 0.99
CA LYS A 203 18.32 -0.08 0.68
C LYS A 203 18.45 0.27 -0.81
N SER A 204 17.93 -0.57 -1.68
CA SER A 204 18.04 -0.40 -3.12
C SER A 204 17.28 0.81 -3.68
N LEU A 205 16.28 1.32 -2.94
CA LEU A 205 15.48 2.48 -3.34
C LEU A 205 16.16 3.83 -3.09
N ASP A 206 17.19 3.88 -2.26
CA ASP A 206 17.91 5.14 -2.02
C ASP A 206 18.75 5.51 -3.24
N VAL A 207 18.16 6.33 -4.14
CA VAL A 207 18.81 6.76 -5.38
C VAL A 207 19.99 7.70 -5.12
N ILE A 208 20.06 8.34 -3.94
CA ILE A 208 21.19 9.16 -3.51
C ILE A 208 22.32 8.26 -3.04
N ALA A 209 22.06 7.39 -2.05
CA ALA A 209 23.07 6.50 -1.49
C ALA A 209 23.67 5.52 -2.53
N THR A 210 22.86 5.12 -3.52
CA THR A 210 23.32 4.28 -4.64
C THR A 210 24.07 5.06 -5.73
N GLY A 211 24.06 6.40 -5.70
CA GLY A 211 24.69 7.27 -6.69
C GLY A 211 24.01 7.25 -8.08
N ARG A 212 22.88 6.57 -8.24
CA ARG A 212 22.18 6.46 -9.54
C ARG A 212 21.74 7.82 -10.07
N ILE A 213 21.21 8.67 -9.20
CA ILE A 213 20.75 10.00 -9.60
C ILE A 213 21.89 10.86 -10.16
N ASP A 214 23.08 10.77 -9.58
CA ASP A 214 24.23 11.55 -10.01
C ASP A 214 24.69 11.15 -11.40
N VAL A 215 24.64 9.85 -11.72
CA VAL A 215 24.94 9.33 -13.05
C VAL A 215 23.96 9.87 -14.08
N LEU A 216 22.66 9.77 -13.81
CA LEU A 216 21.60 10.22 -14.70
C LEU A 216 21.68 11.72 -15.01
N ILE A 217 22.00 12.55 -14.00
CA ILE A 217 22.14 14.01 -14.16
C ILE A 217 23.44 14.33 -14.94
N ARG A 218 24.58 13.74 -14.55
CA ARG A 218 25.89 14.00 -15.16
C ARG A 218 25.90 13.63 -16.64
N GLU A 219 25.24 12.53 -16.99
CA GLU A 219 25.14 12.06 -18.37
C GLU A 219 24.00 12.74 -19.15
N LYS A 220 23.30 13.71 -18.54
CA LYS A 220 22.15 14.42 -19.14
C LYS A 220 21.05 13.47 -19.65
N ARG A 221 20.86 12.33 -18.98
CA ARG A 221 19.82 11.34 -19.31
C ARG A 221 18.44 11.78 -18.87
N ILE A 222 18.36 12.57 -17.81
CA ILE A 222 17.13 13.16 -17.27
C ILE A 222 17.33 14.64 -17.04
N ASP A 223 16.26 15.41 -17.10
CA ASP A 223 16.26 16.82 -16.79
C ASP A 223 16.13 17.11 -15.28
N LYS A 224 16.28 18.37 -14.88
CA LYS A 224 16.22 18.80 -13.48
C LYS A 224 14.87 18.47 -12.83
N LYS A 225 13.77 18.58 -13.58
CA LYS A 225 12.41 18.31 -13.07
C LYS A 225 12.25 16.81 -12.82
N MET A 226 12.68 15.97 -13.76
CA MET A 226 12.68 14.52 -13.61
C MET A 226 13.52 14.08 -12.41
N ALA A 227 14.72 14.66 -12.25
CA ALA A 227 15.61 14.36 -11.13
C ALA A 227 14.96 14.69 -9.78
N THR A 228 14.41 15.91 -9.63
CA THR A 228 13.74 16.32 -8.37
C THR A 228 12.52 15.45 -8.07
N THR A 229 11.72 15.11 -9.08
CA THR A 229 10.56 14.24 -8.91
C THR A 229 10.99 12.83 -8.49
N LEU A 230 12.00 12.26 -9.13
CA LEU A 230 12.54 10.94 -8.80
C LEU A 230 13.08 10.87 -7.36
N LEU A 231 13.77 11.92 -6.89
CA LEU A 231 14.24 12.01 -5.51
C LEU A 231 13.11 11.96 -4.49
N ASN A 232 12.06 12.74 -4.72
CA ASN A 232 10.90 12.75 -3.84
C ASN A 232 10.17 11.40 -3.86
N ASP A 233 9.96 10.82 -5.03
CA ASP A 233 9.25 9.55 -5.20
C ASP A 233 10.04 8.37 -4.66
N SER A 234 11.36 8.38 -4.74
CA SER A 234 12.21 7.40 -4.04
C SER A 234 12.01 7.44 -2.54
N SER A 235 11.90 8.64 -1.95
CA SER A 235 11.60 8.80 -0.52
C SER A 235 10.20 8.28 -0.16
N HIS A 236 9.19 8.56 -0.99
CA HIS A 236 7.85 8.01 -0.78
C HIS A 236 7.84 6.47 -0.87
N ALA A 237 8.50 5.90 -1.88
CA ALA A 237 8.62 4.45 -2.04
C ALA A 237 9.37 3.80 -0.87
N TYR A 238 10.46 4.42 -0.41
CA TYR A 238 11.17 4.00 0.80
C TYR A 238 10.23 3.94 2.01
N ASN A 239 9.45 5.00 2.24
CA ASN A 239 8.51 5.05 3.35
C ASN A 239 7.43 3.97 3.24
N VAL A 240 6.88 3.73 2.04
CA VAL A 240 5.92 2.64 1.81
C VAL A 240 6.51 1.30 2.21
N ILE A 241 7.70 0.95 1.71
CA ILE A 241 8.35 -0.34 1.99
C ILE A 241 8.70 -0.45 3.48
N ASN A 242 9.25 0.59 4.08
CA ASN A 242 9.61 0.60 5.49
C ASN A 242 8.39 0.36 6.40
N LYS A 243 7.25 0.98 6.08
CA LYS A 243 5.98 0.76 6.79
C LYS A 243 5.48 -0.68 6.62
N LEU A 244 5.53 -1.23 5.40
CA LEU A 244 5.15 -2.62 5.16
C LEU A 244 6.04 -3.62 5.92
N ILE A 245 7.35 -3.36 6.01
CA ILE A 245 8.27 -4.16 6.80
C ILE A 245 7.91 -4.09 8.30
N SER A 246 7.61 -2.89 8.82
CA SER A 246 7.16 -2.70 10.21
C SER A 246 5.90 -3.53 10.50
N VAL A 247 4.93 -3.49 9.59
CA VAL A 247 3.69 -4.28 9.70
C VAL A 247 3.98 -5.78 9.68
N ALA A 248 4.86 -6.25 8.78
CA ALA A 248 5.21 -7.66 8.68
C ALA A 248 5.84 -8.20 9.96
N LYS A 249 6.70 -7.39 10.61
CA LYS A 249 7.33 -7.74 11.90
C LYS A 249 6.29 -7.98 13.01
N VAL A 250 5.25 -7.18 13.06
CA VAL A 250 4.20 -7.30 14.10
C VAL A 250 3.29 -8.49 13.83
N LEU A 251 3.01 -8.78 12.55
CA LEU A 251 1.97 -9.75 12.20
C LEU A 251 2.51 -11.17 11.98
N TRP A 252 3.75 -11.33 11.47
CA TRP A 252 4.25 -12.62 10.95
C TRP A 252 5.71 -12.95 11.26
N ILE A 253 6.54 -12.01 11.70
CA ILE A 253 7.93 -12.20 12.09
C ILE A 253 8.06 -12.08 13.61
#